data_345266aab1b52495e832d6900e52b571
#
_entry.id   345266aab1b52495e832d6900e52b571
#
_cell.length_a   1.000
_cell.length_b   1.000
_cell.length_c   1.000
_cell.angle_alpha   90.00
_cell.angle_beta   90.00
_cell.angle_gamma   90.00
#
_symmetry.space_group_name_H-M   'P 1'
#
loop_
_entity.id
_entity.type
_entity.pdbx_description
1 polymer ?
#
loop_
_entity_poly.entity_id
_entity_poly.type
_entity_poly.pdbx_seq_one_letter_code
_entity_poly.pdbx_strand_id
1 'polypeptide(L)'
;MDLKQYVSEVQDWPKPGVSFKDITTIMDNGEAYGYATDKIVEYAKDRDVDIVLGPEARGFIIGCPVAYSMGIGFAPVRKEGKLPREVIRYEYDLEYGTNVLTMHKDAIKPGQRVLITDDLLATGGTIEAAIKLVEKLGGIVVGIAFIIELKYLNGIEKIKDYDVMSLISYDE
;
A
#
# COMPACT_ATOMS: atom_id res chain seq x y z
N MET A 1 -20.50 -6.57 -3.32
CA MET A 1 -19.68 -7.23 -4.39
C MET A 1 -18.65 -8.11 -3.72
N ASP A 2 -18.44 -9.30 -4.20
CA ASP A 2 -17.37 -10.19 -3.73
C ASP A 2 -16.15 -10.05 -4.65
N LEU A 3 -15.16 -9.28 -4.19
CA LEU A 3 -13.96 -9.00 -4.98
C LEU A 3 -13.07 -10.22 -5.23
N LYS A 4 -13.18 -11.30 -4.42
CA LYS A 4 -12.41 -12.53 -4.67
C LYS A 4 -12.69 -13.14 -6.04
N GLN A 5 -13.91 -12.97 -6.55
CA GLN A 5 -14.30 -13.47 -7.87
C GLN A 5 -13.57 -12.77 -9.04
N TYR A 6 -12.97 -11.61 -8.74
CA TYR A 6 -12.22 -10.81 -9.72
C TYR A 6 -10.70 -10.97 -9.60
N VAL A 7 -10.21 -11.78 -8.67
CA VAL A 7 -8.78 -12.06 -8.51
C VAL A 7 -8.41 -13.30 -9.30
N SER A 8 -7.44 -13.17 -10.20
CA SER A 8 -6.85 -14.32 -10.88
C SER A 8 -5.74 -14.93 -10.04
N GLU A 9 -5.77 -16.25 -9.89
CA GLU A 9 -4.71 -17.00 -9.22
C GLU A 9 -3.80 -17.64 -10.25
N VAL A 10 -2.50 -17.35 -10.18
CA VAL A 10 -1.48 -17.94 -11.05
C VAL A 10 -0.61 -18.86 -10.20
N GLN A 11 -0.73 -20.16 -10.46
CA GLN A 11 0.04 -21.16 -9.73
C GLN A 11 1.50 -21.19 -10.20
N ASP A 12 2.40 -21.46 -9.25
CA ASP A 12 3.83 -21.60 -9.51
C ASP A 12 4.49 -20.39 -10.17
N TRP A 13 4.02 -19.18 -9.84
CA TRP A 13 4.59 -17.93 -10.33
C TRP A 13 4.94 -16.99 -9.17
N PRO A 14 6.07 -16.28 -9.16
CA PRO A 14 7.18 -16.33 -10.15
C PRO A 14 8.09 -17.55 -10.02
N LYS A 15 7.82 -18.41 -9.06
CA LYS A 15 8.56 -19.64 -8.80
C LYS A 15 7.64 -20.77 -8.31
N PRO A 16 8.06 -22.05 -8.44
CA PRO A 16 7.28 -23.18 -7.94
C PRO A 16 6.87 -23.02 -6.47
N GLY A 17 5.64 -23.41 -6.15
CA GLY A 17 5.04 -23.34 -4.81
C GLY A 17 4.42 -22.00 -4.44
N VAL A 18 4.47 -20.99 -5.30
CA VAL A 18 3.83 -19.69 -5.07
C VAL A 18 2.51 -19.64 -5.83
N SER A 19 1.41 -19.37 -5.10
CA SER A 19 0.12 -19.00 -5.67
C SER A 19 0.02 -17.49 -5.72
N PHE A 20 0.31 -16.90 -6.88
CA PHE A 20 0.28 -15.45 -7.06
C PHE A 20 -1.17 -14.96 -7.24
N LYS A 21 -1.53 -13.94 -6.48
CA LYS A 21 -2.84 -13.29 -6.57
C LYS A 21 -2.72 -12.05 -7.44
N ASP A 22 -3.24 -12.13 -8.66
CA ASP A 22 -3.20 -11.04 -9.63
C ASP A 22 -4.41 -10.13 -9.45
N ILE A 23 -4.15 -8.88 -9.08
CA ILE A 23 -5.19 -7.85 -8.90
C ILE A 23 -5.48 -7.08 -10.19
N THR A 24 -4.70 -7.26 -11.25
CA THR A 24 -4.95 -6.54 -12.52
C THR A 24 -6.33 -6.85 -13.08
N THR A 25 -6.85 -8.02 -12.80
CA THR A 25 -8.21 -8.43 -13.19
C THR A 25 -9.32 -7.70 -12.41
N ILE A 26 -9.04 -7.17 -11.24
CA ILE A 26 -9.95 -6.20 -10.58
C ILE A 26 -9.93 -4.87 -11.33
N MET A 27 -8.73 -4.41 -11.73
CA MET A 27 -8.55 -3.12 -12.42
C MET A 27 -9.10 -3.12 -13.83
N ASP A 28 -9.07 -4.27 -14.53
CA ASP A 28 -9.64 -4.44 -15.87
C ASP A 28 -11.18 -4.33 -15.86
N ASN A 29 -11.80 -4.51 -14.71
CA ASN A 29 -13.23 -4.38 -14.53
C ASN A 29 -13.55 -3.06 -13.81
N GLY A 30 -14.12 -2.10 -14.53
CA GLY A 30 -14.40 -0.76 -14.00
C GLY A 30 -15.33 -0.74 -12.79
N GLU A 31 -16.30 -1.67 -12.72
CA GLU A 31 -17.21 -1.77 -11.58
C GLU A 31 -16.48 -2.31 -10.32
N ALA A 32 -15.68 -3.35 -10.49
CA ALA A 32 -14.89 -3.92 -9.38
C ALA A 32 -13.82 -2.95 -8.89
N TYR A 33 -13.14 -2.28 -9.80
CA TYR A 33 -12.13 -1.27 -9.46
C TYR A 33 -12.74 -0.06 -8.74
N GLY A 34 -13.88 0.44 -9.24
CA GLY A 34 -14.63 1.51 -8.58
C GLY A 34 -15.09 1.11 -7.20
N TYR A 35 -15.66 -0.09 -7.04
CA TYR A 35 -16.08 -0.62 -5.75
C TYR A 35 -14.92 -0.70 -4.75
N ALA A 36 -13.77 -1.23 -5.17
CA ALA A 36 -12.59 -1.32 -4.31
C ALA A 36 -12.10 0.08 -3.88
N THR A 37 -12.05 1.03 -4.81
CA THR A 37 -11.68 2.42 -4.54
C THR A 37 -12.64 3.05 -3.54
N ASP A 38 -13.95 2.93 -3.75
CA ASP A 38 -14.98 3.49 -2.89
C ASP A 38 -14.91 2.92 -1.47
N LYS A 39 -14.60 1.64 -1.29
CA LYS A 39 -14.43 1.02 0.01
C LYS A 39 -13.24 1.59 0.78
N ILE A 40 -12.15 1.89 0.11
CA ILE A 40 -10.99 2.54 0.75
C ILE A 40 -11.34 3.99 1.09
N VAL A 41 -12.03 4.71 0.21
CA VAL A 41 -12.50 6.08 0.48
C VAL A 41 -13.44 6.10 1.70
N GLU A 42 -14.38 5.15 1.77
CA GLU A 42 -15.30 5.02 2.91
C GLU A 42 -14.53 4.79 4.24
N TYR A 43 -13.54 3.91 4.22
CA TYR A 43 -12.65 3.69 5.36
C TYR A 43 -11.90 4.95 5.78
N ALA A 44 -11.48 5.75 4.83
CA ALA A 44 -10.65 6.95 5.06
C ALA A 44 -11.45 8.20 5.48
N LYS A 45 -12.74 8.30 5.15
CA LYS A 45 -13.54 9.54 5.26
C LYS A 45 -13.59 10.15 6.67
N ASP A 46 -13.54 9.34 7.72
CA ASP A 46 -13.64 9.81 9.11
C ASP A 46 -12.27 9.91 9.80
N ARG A 47 -11.18 9.88 9.03
CA ARG A 47 -9.81 9.88 9.53
C ARG A 47 -9.05 11.19 9.31
N ASP A 48 -9.72 12.20 8.75
CA ASP A 48 -9.13 13.50 8.43
C ASP A 48 -7.80 13.35 7.65
N VAL A 49 -7.82 12.58 6.57
CA VAL A 49 -6.65 12.31 5.75
C VAL A 49 -6.25 13.54 4.96
N ASP A 50 -5.00 13.97 5.09
CA ASP A 50 -4.43 15.09 4.33
C ASP A 50 -3.79 14.66 3.01
N ILE A 51 -3.22 13.46 2.97
CA ILE A 51 -2.50 12.96 1.81
C ILE A 51 -2.49 11.42 1.78
N VAL A 52 -2.58 10.85 0.59
CA VAL A 52 -2.42 9.41 0.36
C VAL A 52 -0.98 9.13 -0.06
N LEU A 53 -0.43 8.02 0.39
CA LEU A 53 0.90 7.55 0.06
C LEU A 53 0.85 6.10 -0.37
N GLY A 54 1.68 5.73 -1.34
CA GLY A 54 1.77 4.34 -1.77
C GLY A 54 3.12 4.00 -2.39
N PRO A 55 3.59 2.76 -2.20
CA PRO A 55 4.84 2.27 -2.79
C PRO A 55 4.65 1.86 -4.25
N GLU A 56 5.72 2.03 -5.06
CA GLU A 56 5.72 1.58 -6.45
C GLU A 56 5.56 0.07 -6.58
N ALA A 57 4.92 -0.42 -7.62
CA ALA A 57 4.16 0.36 -8.61
C ALA A 57 2.66 0.23 -8.38
N ARG A 58 2.21 -0.93 -7.85
CA ARG A 58 0.79 -1.25 -7.68
C ARG A 58 0.12 -0.41 -6.60
N GLY A 59 0.88 0.05 -5.59
CA GLY A 59 0.38 1.00 -4.61
C GLY A 59 -0.07 2.33 -5.22
N PHE A 60 0.53 2.75 -6.34
CA PHE A 60 0.09 3.95 -7.09
C PHE A 60 -1.28 3.74 -7.72
N ILE A 61 -1.49 2.58 -8.30
CA ILE A 61 -2.75 2.24 -8.97
C ILE A 61 -3.92 2.23 -7.98
N ILE A 62 -3.66 1.84 -6.74
CA ILE A 62 -4.66 1.87 -5.67
C ILE A 62 -4.78 3.27 -5.05
N GLY A 63 -3.66 3.90 -4.74
CA GLY A 63 -3.64 5.18 -4.01
C GLY A 63 -4.08 6.38 -4.83
N CYS A 64 -3.73 6.45 -6.11
CA CYS A 64 -4.08 7.60 -6.95
C CYS A 64 -5.60 7.78 -7.13
N PRO A 65 -6.39 6.73 -7.44
CA PRO A 65 -7.85 6.86 -7.49
C PRO A 65 -8.47 7.29 -6.16
N VAL A 66 -7.95 6.77 -5.05
CA VAL A 66 -8.40 7.13 -3.70
C VAL A 66 -8.15 8.60 -3.43
N ALA A 67 -6.93 9.09 -3.69
CA ALA A 67 -6.57 10.50 -3.51
C ALA A 67 -7.43 11.41 -4.38
N TYR A 68 -7.62 11.05 -5.65
CA TYR A 68 -8.48 11.78 -6.58
C TYR A 68 -9.93 11.86 -6.07
N SER A 69 -10.49 10.73 -5.64
CA SER A 69 -11.87 10.68 -5.12
C SER A 69 -12.06 11.51 -3.86
N MET A 70 -11.03 11.60 -3.03
CA MET A 70 -11.05 12.41 -1.80
C MET A 70 -10.69 13.89 -2.02
N GLY A 71 -10.22 14.27 -3.21
CA GLY A 71 -9.78 15.61 -3.52
C GLY A 71 -8.49 16.02 -2.78
N ILE A 72 -7.61 15.07 -2.47
CA ILE A 72 -6.34 15.29 -1.77
C ILE A 72 -5.16 14.82 -2.61
N GLY A 73 -3.94 15.12 -2.16
CA GLY A 73 -2.71 14.74 -2.86
C GLY A 73 -2.32 13.28 -2.68
N PHE A 74 -1.36 12.86 -3.52
CA PHE A 74 -0.71 11.57 -3.47
C PHE A 74 0.81 11.73 -3.46
N ALA A 75 1.51 11.01 -2.58
CA ALA A 75 2.96 10.99 -2.51
C ALA A 75 3.49 9.58 -2.84
N PRO A 76 4.40 9.44 -3.81
CA PRO A 76 4.99 8.15 -4.15
C PRO A 76 6.12 7.78 -3.20
N VAL A 77 6.16 6.51 -2.81
CA VAL A 77 7.34 5.86 -2.23
C VAL A 77 7.95 4.98 -3.31
N ARG A 78 9.25 5.13 -3.55
CA ARG A 78 9.93 4.45 -4.64
C ARG A 78 11.28 3.88 -4.22
N LYS A 79 11.75 2.90 -4.97
CA LYS A 79 13.10 2.36 -4.83
C LYS A 79 14.14 3.44 -5.07
N GLU A 80 15.31 3.27 -4.45
CA GLU A 80 16.42 4.21 -4.56
C GLU A 80 16.78 4.53 -6.02
N GLY A 81 17.04 5.82 -6.29
CA GLY A 81 17.39 6.31 -7.62
C GLY A 81 16.21 6.61 -8.54
N LYS A 82 14.96 6.39 -8.11
CA LYS A 82 13.77 6.62 -8.96
C LYS A 82 13.14 8.00 -8.79
N LEU A 83 13.42 8.70 -7.71
CA LEU A 83 12.87 10.03 -7.44
C LEU A 83 13.89 11.11 -7.75
N PRO A 84 13.51 12.19 -8.49
CA PRO A 84 14.48 13.14 -9.05
C PRO A 84 14.93 14.25 -8.10
N ARG A 85 14.19 14.54 -7.03
CA ARG A 85 14.53 15.59 -6.06
C ARG A 85 15.17 14.99 -4.81
N GLU A 86 15.53 15.82 -3.84
CA GLU A 86 16.08 15.37 -2.57
C GLU A 86 15.15 14.42 -1.86
N VAL A 87 15.67 13.29 -1.40
CA VAL A 87 14.91 12.21 -0.77
C VAL A 87 15.41 11.92 0.64
N ILE A 88 14.51 11.37 1.45
CA ILE A 88 14.87 10.57 2.62
C ILE A 88 14.80 9.09 2.24
N ARG A 89 15.52 8.27 2.94
CA ARG A 89 15.65 6.84 2.67
C ARG A 89 15.46 5.99 3.92
N TYR A 90 14.96 4.81 3.72
CA TYR A 90 14.87 3.77 4.76
C TYR A 90 15.31 2.43 4.17
N GLU A 91 16.31 1.83 4.80
CA GLU A 91 16.85 0.53 4.41
C GLU A 91 16.25 -0.55 5.31
N TYR A 92 15.86 -1.66 4.73
CA TYR A 92 15.34 -2.82 5.45
C TYR A 92 15.83 -4.12 4.84
N ASP A 93 15.95 -5.13 5.72
CA ASP A 93 16.50 -6.43 5.33
C ASP A 93 15.45 -7.28 4.60
N LEU A 94 15.91 -8.00 3.59
CA LEU A 94 15.21 -9.06 2.92
C LEU A 94 15.80 -10.41 3.37
N GLU A 95 15.15 -11.51 3.00
CA GLU A 95 15.72 -12.86 3.19
C GLU A 95 17.11 -12.97 2.53
N TYR A 96 17.27 -12.33 1.36
CA TYR A 96 18.54 -12.23 0.63
C TYR A 96 18.82 -10.76 0.30
N GLY A 97 19.75 -10.14 1.03
CA GLY A 97 20.15 -8.74 0.81
C GLY A 97 19.27 -7.73 1.52
N THR A 98 19.38 -6.49 1.09
CA THR A 98 18.65 -5.34 1.63
C THR A 98 17.85 -4.64 0.54
N ASN A 99 16.82 -3.93 0.94
CA ASN A 99 16.05 -3.07 0.06
C ASN A 99 16.03 -1.65 0.64
N VAL A 100 16.00 -0.66 -0.24
CA VAL A 100 15.94 0.76 0.15
C VAL A 100 14.72 1.39 -0.50
N LEU A 101 13.85 1.97 0.33
CA LEU A 101 12.76 2.81 -0.14
C LEU A 101 13.08 4.28 0.13
N THR A 102 12.59 5.12 -0.76
CA THR A 102 12.80 6.57 -0.70
C THR A 102 11.47 7.30 -0.85
N MET A 103 11.44 8.49 -0.29
CA MET A 103 10.35 9.45 -0.45
C MET A 103 10.98 10.84 -0.56
N HIS A 104 10.39 11.74 -1.35
CA HIS A 104 10.85 13.12 -1.39
C HIS A 104 10.82 13.74 0.01
N LYS A 105 11.87 14.46 0.34
CA LYS A 105 12.04 15.09 1.66
C LYS A 105 10.93 16.08 2.01
N ASP A 106 10.30 16.66 0.99
CA ASP A 106 9.19 17.61 1.12
C ASP A 106 7.80 17.00 0.86
N ALA A 107 7.71 15.67 0.72
CA ALA A 107 6.46 15.00 0.37
C ALA A 107 5.42 15.09 1.49
N ILE A 108 5.85 14.96 2.72
CA ILE A 108 5.00 15.00 3.92
C ILE A 108 5.47 16.14 4.81
N LYS A 109 4.52 16.96 5.26
CA LYS A 109 4.78 18.01 6.24
C LYS A 109 4.51 17.50 7.65
N PRO A 110 5.26 17.99 8.67
CA PRO A 110 5.01 17.63 10.05
C PRO A 110 3.54 17.82 10.42
N GLY A 111 2.96 16.80 11.08
CA GLY A 111 1.56 16.79 11.50
C GLY A 111 0.55 16.39 10.43
N GLN A 112 0.94 16.24 9.16
CA GLN A 112 0.01 15.74 8.14
C GLN A 112 -0.44 14.32 8.45
N ARG A 113 -1.71 14.07 8.20
CA ARG A 113 -2.39 12.80 8.41
C ARG A 113 -2.36 11.98 7.13
N VAL A 114 -1.71 10.84 7.18
CA VAL A 114 -1.36 10.04 6.00
C VAL A 114 -2.13 8.73 5.98
N LEU A 115 -2.78 8.45 4.85
CA LEU A 115 -3.30 7.13 4.50
C LEU A 115 -2.27 6.44 3.62
N ILE A 116 -1.80 5.26 4.04
CA ILE A 116 -0.94 4.43 3.20
C ILE A 116 -1.80 3.39 2.47
N THR A 117 -1.58 3.24 1.18
CA THR A 117 -2.29 2.26 0.35
C THR A 117 -1.31 1.39 -0.41
N ASP A 118 -1.63 0.10 -0.49
CA ASP A 118 -0.93 -0.83 -1.37
C ASP A 118 -1.92 -1.90 -1.88
N ASP A 119 -1.50 -2.66 -2.86
CA ASP A 119 -2.34 -3.73 -3.41
C ASP A 119 -2.42 -4.94 -2.50
N LEU A 120 -1.31 -5.33 -1.89
CA LEU A 120 -1.20 -6.59 -1.18
C LEU A 120 -0.30 -6.49 0.06
N LEU A 121 -0.81 -6.99 1.18
CA LEU A 121 -0.02 -7.21 2.40
C LEU A 121 0.49 -8.65 2.40
N ALA A 122 1.80 -8.81 2.20
CA ALA A 122 2.49 -10.08 2.28
C ALA A 122 3.28 -10.19 3.60
N THR A 123 4.58 -9.96 3.56
CA THR A 123 5.43 -10.00 4.76
C THR A 123 5.44 -8.71 5.58
N GLY A 124 4.94 -7.62 5.02
CA GLY A 124 4.81 -6.33 5.70
C GLY A 124 6.04 -5.43 5.66
N GLY A 125 7.16 -5.88 5.12
CA GLY A 125 8.42 -5.11 5.12
C GLY A 125 8.35 -3.79 4.36
N THR A 126 7.73 -3.79 3.19
CA THR A 126 7.55 -2.59 2.36
C THR A 126 6.69 -1.54 3.07
N ILE A 127 5.60 -1.95 3.68
CA ILE A 127 4.69 -1.03 4.39
C ILE A 127 5.33 -0.52 5.68
N GLU A 128 6.04 -1.37 6.42
CA GLU A 128 6.80 -0.93 7.59
C GLU A 128 7.82 0.16 7.21
N ALA A 129 8.55 -0.03 6.10
CA ALA A 129 9.48 0.97 5.59
C ALA A 129 8.76 2.28 5.19
N ALA A 130 7.60 2.20 4.54
CA ALA A 130 6.79 3.37 4.21
C ALA A 130 6.32 4.13 5.45
N ILE A 131 5.89 3.43 6.49
CA ILE A 131 5.53 4.02 7.79
C ILE A 131 6.71 4.78 8.38
N LYS A 132 7.90 4.18 8.40
CA LYS A 132 9.13 4.81 8.93
C LYS A 132 9.50 6.08 8.18
N LEU A 133 9.32 6.11 6.86
CA LEU A 133 9.54 7.31 6.05
C LEU A 133 8.57 8.43 6.43
N VAL A 134 7.28 8.13 6.57
CA VAL A 134 6.25 9.09 6.99
C VAL A 134 6.59 9.68 8.37
N GLU A 135 6.87 8.84 9.34
CA GLU A 135 7.18 9.26 10.71
C GLU A 135 8.47 10.08 10.78
N LYS A 136 9.47 9.74 9.96
CA LYS A 136 10.73 10.48 9.85
C LYS A 136 10.53 11.94 9.41
N LEU A 137 9.52 12.22 8.61
CA LEU A 137 9.12 13.58 8.22
C LEU A 137 8.12 14.23 9.19
N GLY A 138 7.75 13.55 10.27
CA GLY A 138 6.79 14.06 11.26
C GLY A 138 5.32 13.87 10.88
N GLY A 139 5.04 13.06 9.86
CA GLY A 139 3.68 12.68 9.49
C GLY A 139 3.06 11.68 10.46
N ILE A 140 1.75 11.57 10.44
CA ILE A 140 0.96 10.68 11.28
C ILE A 140 0.24 9.68 10.39
N VAL A 141 0.55 8.38 10.53
CA VAL A 141 -0.15 7.33 9.81
C VAL A 141 -1.50 7.10 10.48
N VAL A 142 -2.58 7.47 9.80
CA VAL A 142 -3.94 7.38 10.35
C VAL A 142 -4.73 6.18 9.86
N GLY A 143 -4.20 5.49 8.89
CA GLY A 143 -4.78 4.26 8.35
C GLY A 143 -3.90 3.65 7.27
N ILE A 144 -4.06 2.36 7.08
CA ILE A 144 -3.38 1.59 6.04
C ILE A 144 -4.43 0.71 5.36
N ALA A 145 -4.49 0.76 4.03
CA ALA A 145 -5.49 0.02 3.27
C ALA A 145 -4.85 -0.83 2.17
N PHE A 146 -5.30 -2.09 2.10
CA PHE A 146 -4.88 -3.06 1.09
C PHE A 146 -6.10 -3.61 0.35
N ILE A 147 -5.90 -4.04 -0.88
CA ILE A 147 -6.88 -4.88 -1.57
C ILE A 147 -6.84 -6.29 -0.99
N ILE A 148 -5.66 -6.88 -0.86
CA ILE A 148 -5.45 -8.27 -0.42
C ILE A 148 -4.54 -8.34 0.80
N GLU A 149 -4.89 -9.21 1.73
CA GLU A 149 -4.01 -9.67 2.81
C GLU A 149 -3.74 -11.16 2.67
N LEU A 150 -2.47 -11.55 2.63
CA LEU A 150 -2.02 -12.94 2.71
C LEU A 150 -1.73 -13.27 4.19
N LYS A 151 -2.74 -13.72 4.91
CA LYS A 151 -2.67 -13.94 6.36
C LYS A 151 -1.61 -14.94 6.77
N TYR A 152 -1.39 -15.97 5.94
CA TYR A 152 -0.39 -17.00 6.22
C TYR A 152 1.06 -16.47 6.26
N LEU A 153 1.32 -15.29 5.71
CA LEU A 153 2.63 -14.61 5.79
C LEU A 153 2.77 -13.71 7.02
N ASN A 154 1.68 -13.51 7.76
CA ASN A 154 1.66 -12.81 9.03
C ASN A 154 2.24 -11.38 9.00
N GLY A 155 2.14 -10.68 7.86
CA GLY A 155 2.66 -9.32 7.69
C GLY A 155 2.01 -8.30 8.63
N ILE A 156 0.78 -8.56 9.06
CA ILE A 156 0.04 -7.70 9.98
C ILE A 156 0.78 -7.46 11.31
N GLU A 157 1.59 -8.42 11.78
CA GLU A 157 2.35 -8.29 13.02
C GLU A 157 3.36 -7.14 13.00
N LYS A 158 3.92 -6.82 11.82
CA LYS A 158 4.85 -5.70 11.68
C LYS A 158 4.19 -4.33 11.77
N ILE A 159 2.88 -4.28 11.56
CA ILE A 159 2.10 -3.04 11.49
C ILE A 159 0.91 -3.04 12.46
N LYS A 160 0.93 -3.90 13.46
CA LYS A 160 -0.18 -4.11 14.41
C LYS A 160 -0.54 -2.88 15.26
N ASP A 161 0.38 -1.93 15.40
CA ASP A 161 0.14 -0.70 16.15
C ASP A 161 -0.66 0.35 15.35
N TYR A 162 -1.00 0.04 14.10
CA TYR A 162 -1.73 0.92 13.19
C TYR A 162 -3.09 0.34 12.86
N ASP A 163 -4.01 1.20 12.47
CA ASP A 163 -5.32 0.79 11.95
C ASP A 163 -5.14 0.31 10.51
N VAL A 164 -5.52 -0.93 10.25
CA VAL A 164 -5.33 -1.61 8.96
C VAL A 164 -6.64 -2.17 8.45
N MET A 165 -6.90 -1.93 7.17
CA MET A 165 -8.04 -2.50 6.45
C MET A 165 -7.56 -3.29 5.24
N SER A 166 -8.11 -4.48 5.05
CA SER A 166 -7.94 -5.28 3.84
C SER A 166 -9.30 -5.68 3.29
N LEU A 167 -9.50 -5.53 1.97
CA LEU A 167 -10.80 -5.84 1.35
C LEU A 167 -11.01 -7.34 1.20
N ILE A 168 -9.94 -8.07 0.93
CA ILE A 168 -9.93 -9.52 0.73
C ILE A 168 -8.81 -10.14 1.58
N SER A 169 -9.01 -11.34 2.08
CA SER A 169 -7.96 -12.09 2.75
C SER A 169 -7.89 -13.54 2.28
N TYR A 170 -6.68 -14.09 2.30
CA TYR A 170 -6.38 -15.50 2.04
C TYR A 170 -5.65 -16.07 3.24
N ASP A 171 -6.15 -17.22 3.73
CA ASP A 171 -5.59 -17.91 4.89
C ASP A 171 -4.49 -18.92 4.50
N GLU A 172 -4.42 -19.29 3.21
CA GLU A 172 -3.48 -20.24 2.61
C GLU A 172 -3.16 -19.90 1.15
#